data_4243a1356317bbb6e97e2a01e4bdbbfe
#
_entry.id   4243a1356317bbb6e97e2a01e4bdbbfe
#
_cell.length_a   1.000
_cell.length_b   1.000
_cell.length_c   1.000
_cell.angle_alpha   90.00
_cell.angle_beta   90.00
_cell.angle_gamma   90.00
#
_symmetry.space_group_name_H-M   'P 1'
#
loop_
_entity.id
_entity.type
_entity.pdbx_description
1 polymer ?
#
loop_
_entity_poly.entity_id
_entity_poly.type
_entity_poly.pdbx_seq_one_letter_code
_entity_poly.pdbx_strand_id
1 'polypeptide(L)'
;MNVGAALVDGLRDMVAVPSCVYALGAIGLNVQFGFAGLLNFGAVASGLVGAYGAAISVDRGLPLWLGVIVGIAAAALLGLLLGLPTLRLRADYLAIATISAAEIIRVVVNSSRLQSITGGPIGLT
;
A
#
# COMPACT_ATOMS: atom_id res chain seq x y z
N MET A 1 32.03 -4.13 18.95
CA MET A 1 31.00 -3.64 18.01
C MET A 1 31.73 -3.13 16.78
N ASN A 2 31.59 -3.79 15.64
CA ASN A 2 32.38 -3.48 14.44
C ASN A 2 31.66 -2.37 13.67
N VAL A 3 32.10 -1.12 13.86
CA VAL A 3 31.48 0.07 13.25
C VAL A 3 31.45 -0.01 11.72
N GLY A 4 32.49 -0.65 11.12
CA GLY A 4 32.51 -0.88 9.67
C GLY A 4 31.43 -1.81 9.18
N ALA A 5 31.13 -2.90 9.89
CA ALA A 5 30.03 -3.81 9.55
C ALA A 5 28.68 -3.11 9.70
N ALA A 6 28.46 -2.35 10.77
CA ALA A 6 27.23 -1.61 10.97
C ALA A 6 26.97 -0.53 9.88
N LEU A 7 28.02 0.11 9.37
CA LEU A 7 27.92 1.06 8.27
C LEU A 7 27.57 0.36 6.95
N VAL A 8 28.20 -0.77 6.66
CA VAL A 8 27.91 -1.56 5.44
C VAL A 8 26.48 -2.11 5.49
N ASP A 9 26.05 -2.64 6.62
CA ASP A 9 24.69 -3.13 6.80
C ASP A 9 23.67 -2.00 6.66
N GLY A 10 23.92 -0.83 7.26
CA GLY A 10 23.07 0.35 7.11
C GLY A 10 22.96 0.84 5.67
N LEU A 11 24.06 0.87 4.93
CA LEU A 11 24.04 1.21 3.50
C LEU A 11 23.29 0.19 2.65
N ARG A 12 23.43 -1.10 2.99
CA ARG A 12 22.70 -2.18 2.31
C ARG A 12 21.21 -2.10 2.56
N ASP A 13 20.80 -1.76 3.79
CA ASP A 13 19.40 -1.59 4.15
C ASP A 13 18.78 -0.35 3.48
N MET A 14 19.55 0.69 3.20
CA MET A 14 19.08 1.85 2.44
C MET A 14 18.66 1.51 1.02
N VAL A 15 19.27 0.50 0.39
CA VAL A 15 18.97 0.03 -0.99
C VAL A 15 18.11 -1.22 -0.97
N ALA A 16 17.70 -1.69 0.20
CA ALA A 16 16.84 -2.86 0.35
C ALA A 16 15.44 -2.61 -0.23
N VAL A 17 14.77 -3.67 -0.67
CA VAL A 17 13.44 -3.60 -1.27
C VAL A 17 12.44 -2.79 -0.44
N PRO A 18 12.34 -2.95 0.90
CA PRO A 18 11.44 -2.14 1.71
C PRO A 18 11.71 -0.64 1.62
N SER A 19 12.97 -0.23 1.63
CA SER A 19 13.36 1.18 1.53
C SER A 19 12.98 1.79 0.19
N CYS A 20 13.13 1.05 -0.91
CA CYS A 20 12.69 1.46 -2.24
C CYS A 20 11.16 1.63 -2.30
N VAL A 21 10.41 0.71 -1.70
CA VAL A 21 8.94 0.79 -1.64
C VAL A 21 8.49 2.02 -0.86
N TYR A 22 9.10 2.29 0.30
CA TYR A 22 8.80 3.49 1.09
C TYR A 22 9.20 4.78 0.36
N ALA A 23 10.32 4.79 -0.36
CA ALA A 23 10.75 5.93 -1.15
C ALA A 23 9.76 6.25 -2.28
N LEU A 24 9.31 5.24 -3.02
CA LEU A 24 8.28 5.39 -4.05
C LEU A 24 6.95 5.88 -3.46
N GLY A 25 6.54 5.35 -2.31
CA GLY A 25 5.37 5.81 -1.59
C GLY A 25 5.48 7.27 -1.16
N ALA A 26 6.63 7.67 -0.64
CA ALA A 26 6.90 9.05 -0.23
C ALA A 26 6.89 10.02 -1.41
N ILE A 27 7.47 9.63 -2.55
CA ILE A 27 7.42 10.43 -3.79
C ILE A 27 5.98 10.57 -4.27
N GLY A 28 5.20 9.49 -4.29
CA GLY A 28 3.79 9.52 -4.68
C GLY A 28 2.96 10.45 -3.79
N LEU A 29 3.14 10.38 -2.47
CA LEU A 29 2.49 11.28 -1.52
C LEU A 29 2.93 12.74 -1.71
N ASN A 30 4.22 12.97 -1.98
CA ASN A 30 4.75 14.32 -2.21
C ASN A 30 4.14 14.95 -3.47
N VAL A 31 4.04 14.18 -4.56
CA VAL A 31 3.36 14.63 -5.79
C VAL A 31 1.89 14.94 -5.51
N GLN A 32 1.20 14.07 -4.79
CA GLN A 32 -0.21 14.28 -4.44
C GLN A 32 -0.40 15.53 -3.59
N PHE A 33 0.44 15.74 -2.57
CA PHE A 33 0.42 16.94 -1.74
C PHE A 33 0.76 18.21 -2.50
N GLY A 34 1.80 18.15 -3.34
CA GLY A 34 2.28 19.30 -4.08
C GLY A 34 1.28 19.80 -5.13
N PHE A 35 0.57 18.89 -5.80
CA PHE A 35 -0.39 19.25 -6.86
C PHE A 35 -1.82 19.42 -6.34
N ALA A 36 -2.28 18.57 -5.43
CA ALA A 36 -3.66 18.61 -4.96
C ALA A 36 -3.85 19.44 -3.68
N GLY A 37 -2.78 19.66 -2.91
CA GLY A 37 -2.87 20.38 -1.63
C GLY A 37 -3.73 19.67 -0.56
N LEU A 38 -4.08 18.40 -0.80
CA LEU A 38 -5.00 17.63 0.03
C LEU A 38 -4.29 16.41 0.64
N LEU A 39 -4.46 16.23 1.94
CA LEU A 39 -4.01 15.04 2.66
C LEU A 39 -4.96 13.86 2.36
N ASN A 40 -4.54 12.96 1.47
CA ASN A 40 -5.28 11.74 1.19
C ASN A 40 -4.46 10.52 1.64
N PHE A 41 -4.80 9.98 2.79
CA PHE A 41 -4.20 8.76 3.33
C PHE A 41 -4.73 7.47 2.68
N GLY A 42 -5.70 7.57 1.79
CA GLY A 42 -6.20 6.45 0.98
C GLY A 42 -5.14 5.81 0.07
N ALA A 43 -4.04 6.51 -0.19
CA ALA A 43 -2.89 5.97 -0.91
C ALA A 43 -2.30 4.72 -0.23
N VAL A 44 -2.27 4.69 1.11
CA VAL A 44 -1.81 3.53 1.89
C VAL A 44 -2.72 2.32 1.68
N ALA A 45 -4.03 2.54 1.71
CA ALA A 45 -5.03 1.49 1.46
C ALA A 45 -4.94 0.95 0.03
N SER A 46 -4.75 1.83 -0.96
CA SER A 46 -4.59 1.44 -2.37
C SER A 46 -3.32 0.62 -2.57
N GLY A 47 -2.21 1.01 -1.93
CA GLY A 47 -0.96 0.25 -1.94
C GLY A 47 -1.12 -1.15 -1.35
N LEU A 48 -1.80 -1.25 -0.20
CA LEU A 48 -2.08 -2.51 0.47
C LEU A 48 -2.92 -3.43 -0.41
N VAL A 49 -4.04 -2.96 -0.96
CA VAL A 49 -4.91 -3.75 -1.84
C VAL A 49 -4.20 -4.14 -3.12
N GLY A 50 -3.38 -3.25 -3.68
CA GLY A 50 -2.56 -3.55 -4.86
C GLY A 50 -1.55 -4.66 -4.59
N ALA A 51 -0.84 -4.60 -3.47
CA ALA A 51 0.13 -5.62 -3.07
C ALA A 51 -0.52 -6.99 -2.86
N TYR A 52 -1.64 -7.04 -2.13
CA TYR A 52 -2.39 -8.29 -1.94
C TYR A 52 -3.00 -8.80 -3.24
N GLY A 53 -3.53 -7.94 -4.10
CA GLY A 53 -4.06 -8.32 -5.41
C GLY A 53 -3.00 -8.97 -6.29
N ALA A 54 -1.79 -8.42 -6.32
CA ALA A 54 -0.66 -9.00 -7.03
C ALA A 54 -0.23 -10.33 -6.41
N ALA A 55 -0.03 -10.38 -5.09
CA ALA A 55 0.45 -11.56 -4.38
C ALA A 55 -0.51 -12.75 -4.51
N ILE A 56 -1.81 -12.54 -4.30
CA ILE A 56 -2.85 -13.58 -4.43
C ILE A 56 -2.92 -14.10 -5.87
N SER A 57 -2.74 -13.22 -6.87
CA SER A 57 -2.76 -13.63 -8.27
C SER A 57 -1.59 -14.55 -8.62
N VAL A 58 -0.41 -14.25 -8.10
CA VAL A 58 0.81 -15.07 -8.30
C VAL A 58 0.68 -16.39 -7.54
N ASP A 59 0.17 -16.38 -6.32
CA ASP A 59 -0.07 -17.58 -5.51
C ASP A 59 -1.04 -18.56 -6.19
N ARG A 60 -2.00 -18.03 -6.95
CA ARG A 60 -2.92 -18.84 -7.78
C ARG A 60 -2.33 -19.33 -9.11
N GLY A 61 -1.05 -19.15 -9.33
CA GLY A 61 -0.33 -19.66 -10.50
C GLY A 61 -0.32 -18.72 -11.71
N LEU A 62 -0.74 -17.47 -11.55
CA LEU A 62 -0.61 -16.48 -12.61
C LEU A 62 0.85 -16.00 -12.73
N PRO A 63 1.35 -15.74 -13.94
CA PRO A 63 2.68 -15.18 -14.12
C PRO A 63 2.78 -13.79 -13.45
N LEU A 64 3.96 -13.47 -12.93
CA LEU A 64 4.22 -12.25 -12.16
C LEU A 64 3.72 -10.97 -12.84
N TRP A 65 3.91 -10.85 -14.16
CA TRP A 65 3.48 -9.67 -14.91
C TRP A 65 1.95 -9.49 -14.91
N LEU A 66 1.18 -10.58 -14.98
CA LEU A 66 -0.29 -10.52 -14.83
C LEU A 66 -0.67 -10.18 -13.38
N GLY A 67 0.03 -10.72 -12.39
CA GLY A 67 -0.18 -10.36 -10.99
C GLY A 67 -0.01 -8.85 -10.75
N VAL A 68 1.01 -8.23 -11.35
CA VAL A 68 1.22 -6.78 -11.27
C VAL A 68 0.06 -6.01 -11.90
N ILE A 69 -0.42 -6.42 -13.07
CA ILE A 69 -1.57 -5.77 -13.74
C ILE A 69 -2.83 -5.86 -12.86
N VAL A 70 -3.10 -7.03 -12.28
CA VAL A 70 -4.24 -7.23 -11.36
C VAL A 70 -4.09 -6.35 -10.12
N GLY A 71 -2.89 -6.27 -9.54
CA GLY A 71 -2.60 -5.39 -8.41
C GLY A 71 -2.86 -3.91 -8.73
N ILE A 72 -2.38 -3.44 -9.88
CA ILE A 72 -2.63 -2.06 -10.34
C ILE A 72 -4.13 -1.81 -10.55
N ALA A 73 -4.84 -2.74 -11.18
CA ALA A 73 -6.28 -2.61 -11.42
C ALA A 73 -7.07 -2.58 -10.10
N ALA A 74 -6.71 -3.43 -9.13
CA ALA A 74 -7.33 -3.47 -7.81
C ALA A 74 -7.09 -2.16 -7.03
N ALA A 75 -5.85 -1.66 -7.05
CA ALA A 75 -5.49 -0.39 -6.42
C ALA A 75 -6.23 0.79 -7.06
N ALA A 76 -6.32 0.83 -8.39
CA ALA A 76 -7.04 1.86 -9.12
C ALA A 76 -8.54 1.84 -8.83
N LEU A 77 -9.15 0.66 -8.80
CA LEU A 77 -10.57 0.48 -8.48
C LEU A 77 -10.87 0.98 -7.06
N LEU A 78 -10.04 0.61 -6.08
CA LEU A 78 -10.19 1.10 -4.71
C LEU A 78 -10.00 2.63 -4.64
N GLY A 79 -8.99 3.16 -5.34
CA GLY A 79 -8.76 4.59 -5.43
C GLY A 79 -9.97 5.35 -5.99
N LEU A 80 -10.63 4.81 -7.01
CA LEU A 80 -11.88 5.37 -7.54
C LEU A 80 -13.03 5.28 -6.54
N LEU A 81 -13.22 4.12 -5.89
CA LEU A 81 -14.27 3.92 -4.90
C LEU A 81 -14.15 4.87 -3.71
N LEU A 82 -12.93 5.09 -3.21
CA LEU A 82 -12.67 6.03 -2.12
C LEU A 82 -12.65 7.49 -2.62
N GLY A 83 -12.14 7.71 -3.83
CA GLY A 83 -11.98 9.04 -4.41
C GLY A 83 -13.32 9.72 -4.72
N LEU A 84 -14.26 9.01 -5.36
CA LEU A 84 -15.54 9.60 -5.78
C LEU A 84 -16.33 10.24 -4.63
N PRO A 85 -16.58 9.58 -3.49
CA PRO A 85 -17.27 10.23 -2.37
C PRO A 85 -16.43 11.31 -1.70
N THR A 86 -15.09 11.17 -1.70
CA THR A 86 -14.19 12.11 -1.00
C THR A 86 -13.98 13.42 -1.76
N LEU A 87 -14.24 13.47 -3.08
CA LEU A 87 -14.18 14.71 -3.87
C LEU A 87 -15.12 15.84 -3.36
N ARG A 88 -16.14 15.47 -2.60
CA ARG A 88 -17.12 16.42 -2.02
C ARG A 88 -16.78 16.85 -0.60
N LEU A 89 -15.72 16.28 0.00
CA LEU A 89 -15.33 16.56 1.38
C LEU A 89 -14.32 17.71 1.43
N ARG A 90 -14.41 18.51 2.50
CA ARG A 90 -13.38 19.50 2.83
C ARG A 90 -12.09 18.77 3.24
N ALA A 91 -10.95 19.44 3.09
CA ALA A 91 -9.62 18.85 3.31
C ALA A 91 -9.47 18.11 4.65
N ASP A 92 -9.98 18.68 5.74
CA ASP A 92 -9.88 18.07 7.08
C ASP A 92 -10.71 16.78 7.21
N TYR A 93 -11.92 16.78 6.66
CA TYR A 93 -12.79 15.60 6.64
C TYR A 93 -12.27 14.52 5.69
N LEU A 94 -11.62 14.92 4.60
CA LEU A 94 -10.99 14.01 3.66
C LEU A 94 -9.89 13.18 4.34
N ALA A 95 -9.02 13.83 5.13
CA ALA A 95 -7.95 13.16 5.86
C ALA A 95 -8.52 12.12 6.84
N ILE A 96 -9.51 12.50 7.65
CA ILE A 96 -10.13 11.60 8.63
C ILE A 96 -10.84 10.43 7.95
N ALA A 97 -11.62 10.69 6.89
CA ALA A 97 -12.35 9.66 6.15
C ALA A 97 -11.39 8.65 5.49
N THR A 98 -10.30 9.12 4.89
CA THR A 98 -9.33 8.26 4.22
C THR A 98 -8.48 7.44 5.19
N ILE A 99 -8.12 7.97 6.37
CA ILE A 99 -7.47 7.19 7.43
C ILE A 99 -8.41 6.10 7.94
N SER A 100 -9.68 6.44 8.22
CA SER A 100 -10.66 5.47 8.70
C SER A 100 -10.91 4.37 7.69
N ALA A 101 -11.03 4.70 6.41
CA ALA A 101 -11.18 3.72 5.34
C ALA A 101 -9.94 2.82 5.21
N ALA A 102 -8.74 3.37 5.30
CA ALA A 102 -7.50 2.62 5.26
C ALA A 102 -7.40 1.63 6.42
N GLU A 103 -7.79 2.03 7.62
CA GLU A 103 -7.78 1.16 8.80
C GLU A 103 -8.83 0.05 8.70
N ILE A 104 -10.03 0.35 8.20
CA ILE A 104 -11.04 -0.68 7.93
C ILE A 104 -10.49 -1.74 6.96
N ILE A 105 -9.90 -1.34 5.86
CA ILE A 105 -9.31 -2.25 4.87
C ILE A 105 -8.21 -3.08 5.52
N ARG A 106 -7.32 -2.45 6.29
CA ARG A 106 -6.25 -3.14 7.01
C ARG A 106 -6.79 -4.21 7.97
N VAL A 107 -7.81 -3.88 8.76
CA VAL A 107 -8.46 -4.83 9.68
C VAL A 107 -9.13 -5.97 8.92
N VAL A 108 -9.82 -5.68 7.82
CA VAL A 108 -10.47 -6.69 6.98
C VAL A 108 -9.45 -7.65 6.39
N VAL A 109 -8.35 -7.14 5.83
CA VAL A 109 -7.29 -7.96 5.22
C VAL A 109 -6.59 -8.84 6.26
N ASN A 110 -6.38 -8.33 7.49
CA ASN A 110 -5.80 -9.08 8.60
C ASN A 110 -6.81 -9.98 9.35
N SER A 111 -8.06 -9.99 8.93
CA SER A 111 -9.11 -10.78 9.56
C SER A 111 -8.84 -12.28 9.42
N SER A 112 -9.09 -13.03 10.49
CA SER A 112 -8.99 -14.50 10.50
C SER A 112 -9.92 -15.18 9.50
N ARG A 113 -11.00 -14.52 9.07
CA ARG A 113 -11.92 -15.04 8.04
C ARG A 113 -11.32 -15.04 6.64
N LEU A 114 -10.41 -14.12 6.38
CA LEU A 114 -9.72 -14.01 5.09
C LEU A 114 -8.31 -14.63 5.12
N GLN A 115 -7.91 -15.23 6.24
CA GLN A 115 -6.58 -15.80 6.41
C GLN A 115 -6.24 -16.86 5.34
N SER A 116 -7.23 -17.60 4.85
CA SER A 116 -7.06 -18.58 3.78
C SER A 116 -6.72 -17.94 2.41
N ILE A 117 -6.96 -16.65 2.26
CA ILE A 117 -6.76 -15.92 1.00
C ILE A 117 -5.61 -14.93 1.13
N THR A 118 -5.49 -14.25 2.27
CA THR A 118 -4.53 -13.16 2.49
C THR A 118 -3.30 -13.59 3.30
N GLY A 119 -3.29 -14.81 3.86
CA GLY A 119 -2.26 -15.25 4.82
C GLY A 119 -2.39 -14.61 6.21
N GLY A 120 -3.34 -13.70 6.42
CA GLY A 120 -3.57 -13.02 7.69
C GLY A 120 -2.38 -12.14 8.13
N PRO A 121 -2.10 -12.07 9.45
CA PRO A 121 -1.01 -11.24 9.99
C PRO A 121 0.39 -11.70 9.59
N ILE A 122 0.54 -12.95 9.13
CA ILE A 122 1.83 -13.54 8.73
C ILE A 122 2.14 -13.24 7.26
N GLY A 123 1.11 -12.91 6.47
CA GLY A 123 1.22 -12.69 5.03
C GLY A 123 1.27 -14.00 4.22
N LEU A 124 1.34 -13.85 2.90
CA LEU A 124 1.53 -14.95 1.96
C LEU A 124 3.02 -15.30 1.94
N THR A 125 3.35 -16.55 2.23
CA THR A 125 4.72 -17.11 2.22
C THR A 125 4.91 -18.06 1.06
#